data_870f957eae4e3d84154ca538bc6a0e6c
#
_entry.id   870f957eae4e3d84154ca538bc6a0e6c
#
_cell.length_a   1.000
_cell.length_b   1.000
_cell.length_c   1.000
_cell.angle_alpha   90.00
_cell.angle_beta   90.00
_cell.angle_gamma   90.00
#
_symmetry.space_group_name_H-M   'P 1'
#
loop_
_entity.id
_entity.type
_entity.pdbx_description
1 polymer ?
#
loop_
_entity_poly.entity_id
_entity_poly.type
_entity_poly.pdbx_seq_one_letter_code
_entity_poly.pdbx_strand_id
1 'polypeptide(L)'
;YRGGVNLPEVKAVINALIEQIKSDKEKSIIIATMNEAQESEVKLALAAEISTNKMLRDFENKFQGNLDELAVKKLEDIQGDERDVVIISTVYGPDAEGKVTQSFGDIIKANGHRRLNVLFTRAKHKVILVTSLRSSQIKESKHDGPQILRKYLEYAEKGELTDLERRTSGS
;
A
#
# COMPACT_ATOMS: atom_id res chain seq x y z
N TYR A 1 15.41 4.49 -1.21
CA TYR A 1 14.66 4.61 -2.45
C TYR A 1 15.59 4.91 -3.62
N ARG A 2 15.55 4.10 -4.64
CA ARG A 2 16.39 4.28 -5.84
C ARG A 2 15.69 3.68 -7.07
N GLY A 3 15.65 4.42 -8.19
CA GLY A 3 15.12 3.91 -9.45
C GLY A 3 13.66 3.46 -9.42
N GLY A 4 12.84 4.08 -8.58
CA GLY A 4 11.43 3.70 -8.42
C GLY A 4 11.19 2.53 -7.47
N VAL A 5 12.24 1.99 -6.83
CA VAL A 5 12.17 0.85 -5.91
C VAL A 5 12.61 1.25 -4.50
N ASN A 6 11.93 0.70 -3.52
CA ASN A 6 12.23 0.82 -2.10
C ASN A 6 12.34 -0.58 -1.48
N LEU A 7 13.53 -1.17 -1.54
CA LEU A 7 13.77 -2.54 -1.06
C LEU A 7 13.48 -2.73 0.44
N PRO A 8 13.81 -1.80 1.34
CA PRO A 8 13.38 -1.89 2.74
C PRO A 8 11.86 -2.01 2.90
N GLU A 9 11.08 -1.27 2.09
CA GLU A 9 9.61 -1.41 2.09
C GLU A 9 9.15 -2.76 1.54
N VAL A 10 9.81 -3.31 0.51
CA VAL A 10 9.51 -4.66 0.01
C VAL A 10 9.59 -5.69 1.13
N LYS A 11 10.68 -5.68 1.90
CA LYS A 11 10.83 -6.57 3.07
C LYS A 11 9.75 -6.33 4.12
N ALA A 12 9.46 -5.07 4.42
CA ALA A 12 8.44 -4.71 5.41
C ALA A 12 7.03 -5.14 4.96
N VAL A 13 6.72 -5.07 3.68
CA VAL A 13 5.45 -5.58 3.10
C VAL A 13 5.32 -7.08 3.31
N ILE A 14 6.35 -7.86 2.99
CA ILE A 14 6.33 -9.31 3.20
C ILE A 14 6.18 -9.65 4.69
N ASN A 15 6.89 -8.95 5.57
CA ASN A 15 6.74 -9.14 7.01
C ASN A 15 5.33 -8.78 7.49
N ALA A 16 4.74 -7.69 7.01
CA ALA A 16 3.38 -7.29 7.35
C ALA A 16 2.36 -8.33 6.87
N LEU A 17 2.55 -8.90 5.68
CA LEU A 17 1.73 -9.99 5.16
C LEU A 17 1.79 -11.21 6.10
N ILE A 18 2.98 -11.66 6.46
CA ILE A 18 3.18 -12.80 7.33
C ILE A 18 2.53 -12.58 8.71
N GLU A 19 2.75 -11.42 9.31
CA GLU A 19 2.16 -11.08 10.62
C GLU A 19 0.63 -10.98 10.55
N GLN A 20 0.07 -10.46 9.46
CA GLN A 20 -1.37 -10.43 9.26
C GLN A 20 -1.97 -11.83 9.13
N ILE A 21 -1.34 -12.74 8.41
CA ILE A 21 -1.78 -14.13 8.26
C ILE A 21 -1.70 -14.86 9.61
N LYS A 22 -0.65 -14.65 10.39
CA LYS A 22 -0.52 -15.20 11.75
C LYS A 22 -1.63 -14.69 12.68
N SER A 23 -2.01 -13.43 12.53
CA SER A 23 -3.07 -12.81 13.34
C SER A 23 -4.45 -13.35 12.96
N ASP A 24 -4.75 -13.42 11.67
CA ASP A 24 -6.03 -13.93 11.17
C ASP A 24 -5.89 -14.45 9.73
N LYS A 25 -5.75 -15.75 9.59
CA LYS A 25 -5.64 -16.44 8.30
C LYS A 25 -6.94 -16.49 7.48
N GLU A 26 -8.07 -16.07 8.07
CA GLU A 26 -9.37 -16.07 7.40
C GLU A 26 -9.63 -14.78 6.62
N LYS A 27 -8.82 -13.75 6.82
CA LYS A 27 -8.95 -12.47 6.14
C LYS A 27 -8.24 -12.47 4.79
N SER A 28 -8.96 -12.11 3.74
CA SER A 28 -8.39 -11.93 2.41
C SER A 28 -7.47 -10.71 2.35
N ILE A 29 -6.39 -10.79 1.57
CA ILE A 29 -5.35 -9.76 1.52
C ILE A 29 -5.03 -9.39 0.08
N ILE A 30 -4.88 -8.10 -0.19
CA ILE A 30 -4.24 -7.58 -1.39
C ILE A 30 -3.10 -6.64 -1.00
N ILE A 31 -2.01 -6.70 -1.76
CA ILE A 31 -0.88 -5.78 -1.63
C ILE A 31 -0.95 -4.78 -2.76
N ALA A 32 -0.90 -3.50 -2.42
CA ALA A 32 -0.91 -2.40 -3.37
C ALA A 32 0.39 -1.62 -3.33
N THR A 33 0.88 -1.21 -4.48
CA THR A 33 2.07 -0.38 -4.63
C THR A 33 1.77 0.88 -5.42
N MET A 34 2.54 1.94 -5.19
CA MET A 34 2.35 3.21 -5.89
C MET A 34 2.93 3.22 -7.30
N ASN A 35 3.73 2.22 -7.69
CA ASN A 35 4.28 2.11 -9.03
C ASN A 35 4.59 0.66 -9.44
N GLU A 36 4.83 0.45 -10.73
CA GLU A 36 5.09 -0.84 -11.34
C GLU A 36 6.43 -1.46 -10.96
N ALA A 37 7.47 -0.65 -10.76
CA ALA A 37 8.78 -1.16 -10.37
C ALA A 37 8.73 -1.83 -8.99
N GLN A 38 8.05 -1.21 -8.05
CA GLN A 38 7.83 -1.78 -6.72
C GLN A 38 6.91 -3.00 -6.75
N GLU A 39 5.87 -2.98 -7.59
CA GLU A 39 4.99 -4.13 -7.81
C GLU A 39 5.80 -5.36 -8.23
N SER A 40 6.69 -5.20 -9.19
CA SER A 40 7.55 -6.27 -9.69
C SER A 40 8.46 -6.84 -8.58
N GLU A 41 9.09 -5.97 -7.80
CA GLU A 41 9.95 -6.39 -6.69
C GLU A 41 9.17 -7.10 -5.57
N VAL A 42 7.99 -6.63 -5.25
CA VAL A 42 7.12 -7.29 -4.26
C VAL A 42 6.67 -8.65 -4.77
N LYS A 43 6.31 -8.77 -6.05
CA LYS A 43 5.95 -10.08 -6.66
C LYS A 43 7.10 -11.07 -6.60
N LEU A 44 8.33 -10.64 -6.90
CA LEU A 44 9.52 -11.50 -6.80
C LEU A 44 9.79 -11.94 -5.35
N ALA A 45 9.74 -11.01 -4.41
CA ALA A 45 9.94 -11.32 -3.00
C ALA A 45 8.85 -12.25 -2.45
N LEU A 46 7.60 -12.04 -2.85
CA LEU A 46 6.47 -12.89 -2.46
C LEU A 46 6.64 -14.32 -3.01
N ALA A 47 7.00 -14.48 -4.28
CA ALA A 47 7.24 -15.78 -4.89
C ALA A 47 8.37 -16.53 -4.18
N ALA A 48 9.46 -15.86 -3.86
CA ALA A 48 10.58 -16.44 -3.11
C ALA A 48 10.14 -16.90 -1.71
N GLU A 49 9.37 -16.10 -0.99
CA GLU A 49 8.86 -16.43 0.34
C GLU A 49 7.87 -17.61 0.28
N ILE A 50 6.96 -17.63 -0.67
CA ILE A 50 6.00 -18.74 -0.88
C ILE A 50 6.73 -20.05 -1.10
N SER A 51 7.87 -20.04 -1.80
CA SER A 51 8.65 -21.25 -2.08
C SER A 51 9.17 -21.95 -0.82
N THR A 52 9.42 -21.22 0.24
CA THR A 52 10.02 -21.70 1.49
C THR A 52 9.09 -21.67 2.70
N ASN A 53 8.02 -20.92 2.64
CA ASN A 53 7.10 -20.72 3.78
C ASN A 53 5.78 -21.46 3.56
N LYS A 54 5.60 -22.57 4.27
CA LYS A 54 4.39 -23.40 4.19
C LYS A 54 3.10 -22.64 4.55
N MET A 55 3.14 -21.82 5.58
CA MET A 55 1.98 -21.02 6.01
C MET A 55 1.50 -20.08 4.90
N LEU A 56 2.43 -19.48 4.18
CA LEU A 56 2.12 -18.56 3.09
C LEU A 56 1.57 -19.31 1.87
N ARG A 57 2.12 -20.49 1.55
CA ARG A 57 1.55 -21.37 0.50
C ARG A 57 0.12 -21.81 0.84
N ASP A 58 -0.12 -22.22 2.07
CA ASP A 58 -1.45 -22.66 2.51
C ASP A 58 -2.45 -21.50 2.40
N PHE A 59 -2.04 -20.29 2.76
CA PHE A 59 -2.85 -19.08 2.61
C PHE A 59 -3.14 -18.75 1.14
N GLU A 60 -2.12 -18.76 0.28
CA GLU A 60 -2.29 -18.54 -1.15
C GLU A 60 -3.29 -19.55 -1.75
N ASN A 61 -3.08 -20.85 -1.48
CA ASN A 61 -3.93 -21.91 -1.99
C ASN A 61 -5.39 -21.79 -1.52
N LYS A 62 -5.60 -21.33 -0.29
CA LYS A 62 -6.94 -21.16 0.29
C LYS A 62 -7.81 -20.22 -0.54
N PHE A 63 -7.25 -19.13 -1.04
CA PHE A 63 -7.96 -18.10 -1.78
C PHE A 63 -7.78 -18.20 -3.30
N GLN A 64 -6.97 -19.13 -3.78
CA GLN A 64 -6.65 -19.28 -5.20
C GLN A 64 -7.90 -19.48 -6.05
N GLY A 65 -7.98 -18.75 -7.17
CA GLY A 65 -9.04 -18.90 -8.16
C GLY A 65 -10.39 -18.28 -7.77
N ASN A 66 -10.44 -17.47 -6.73
CA ASN A 66 -11.62 -16.71 -6.36
C ASN A 66 -11.34 -15.19 -6.28
N LEU A 67 -12.37 -14.40 -6.02
CA LEU A 67 -12.27 -12.94 -5.94
C LEU A 67 -11.41 -12.45 -4.77
N ASP A 68 -11.16 -13.30 -3.79
CA ASP A 68 -10.36 -13.02 -2.59
C ASP A 68 -8.90 -13.46 -2.72
N GLU A 69 -8.47 -13.84 -3.91
CA GLU A 69 -7.10 -14.29 -4.20
C GLU A 69 -6.05 -13.28 -3.73
N LEU A 70 -4.97 -13.80 -3.12
CA LEU A 70 -3.81 -12.98 -2.76
C LEU A 70 -3.18 -12.41 -4.04
N ALA A 71 -3.11 -11.11 -4.13
CA ALA A 71 -2.60 -10.41 -5.31
C ALA A 71 -1.70 -9.23 -4.93
N VAL A 72 -0.80 -8.89 -5.85
CA VAL A 72 0.02 -7.67 -5.79
C VAL A 72 -0.33 -6.83 -7.01
N LYS A 73 -0.77 -5.61 -6.81
CA LYS A 73 -1.19 -4.70 -7.88
C LYS A 73 -0.67 -3.28 -7.65
N LYS A 74 -0.35 -2.59 -8.73
CA LYS A 74 -0.06 -1.15 -8.67
C LYS A 74 -1.35 -0.34 -8.53
N LEU A 75 -1.20 0.92 -8.13
CA LEU A 75 -2.30 1.86 -7.86
C LEU A 75 -3.33 1.93 -8.99
N GLU A 76 -2.89 1.93 -10.27
CA GLU A 76 -3.78 2.04 -11.41
C GLU A 76 -4.69 0.82 -11.60
N ASP A 77 -4.24 -0.35 -11.15
CA ASP A 77 -4.89 -1.63 -11.43
C ASP A 77 -5.76 -2.14 -10.27
N ILE A 78 -5.83 -1.38 -9.17
CA ILE A 78 -6.59 -1.79 -7.96
C ILE A 78 -8.10 -1.54 -8.09
N GLN A 79 -8.55 -0.78 -9.09
CA GLN A 79 -9.95 -0.46 -9.27
C GLN A 79 -10.79 -1.71 -9.47
N GLY A 80 -11.87 -1.86 -8.73
CA GLY A 80 -12.74 -3.03 -8.76
C GLY A 80 -12.33 -4.17 -7.83
N ASP A 81 -11.12 -4.11 -7.26
CA ASP A 81 -10.69 -5.06 -6.23
C ASP A 81 -11.16 -4.62 -4.84
N GLU A 82 -11.46 -5.59 -4.01
CA GLU A 82 -11.84 -5.40 -2.61
C GLU A 82 -11.36 -6.60 -1.79
N ARG A 83 -10.75 -6.36 -0.64
CA ARG A 83 -10.27 -7.40 0.28
C ARG A 83 -10.53 -6.99 1.72
N ASP A 84 -10.48 -7.94 2.62
CA ASP A 84 -10.56 -7.65 4.05
C ASP A 84 -9.42 -6.74 4.51
N VAL A 85 -8.21 -7.01 4.05
CA VAL A 85 -7.00 -6.26 4.39
C VAL A 85 -6.30 -5.80 3.13
N VAL A 86 -5.90 -4.54 3.11
CA VAL A 86 -5.06 -3.95 2.07
C VAL A 86 -3.74 -3.53 2.69
N ILE A 87 -2.65 -4.07 2.18
CA ILE A 87 -1.29 -3.67 2.56
C ILE A 87 -0.77 -2.72 1.48
N ILE A 88 -0.40 -1.51 1.84
CA ILE A 88 0.02 -0.48 0.90
C ILE A 88 1.49 -0.15 1.09
N SER A 89 2.29 -0.31 0.02
CA SER A 89 3.66 0.22 -0.05
C SER A 89 3.62 1.60 -0.70
N THR A 90 4.06 2.63 0.03
CA THR A 90 4.09 4.00 -0.49
C THR A 90 5.23 4.23 -1.48
N VAL A 91 6.23 3.38 -1.48
CA VAL A 91 7.41 3.37 -2.36
C VAL A 91 8.35 4.55 -2.13
N TYR A 92 7.81 5.76 -2.20
CA TYR A 92 8.60 6.99 -2.09
C TYR A 92 9.23 7.12 -0.71
N GLY A 93 10.49 7.48 -0.68
CA GLY A 93 11.25 7.60 0.54
C GLY A 93 12.48 8.47 0.36
N PRO A 94 13.24 8.71 1.44
CA PRO A 94 14.49 9.43 1.35
C PRO A 94 15.52 8.66 0.51
N ASP A 95 16.34 9.42 -0.22
CA ASP A 95 17.52 8.90 -0.89
C ASP A 95 18.66 8.61 0.11
N ALA A 96 19.84 8.26 -0.41
CA ALA A 96 21.01 7.95 0.42
C ALA A 96 21.48 9.16 1.27
N GLU A 97 21.18 10.37 0.85
CA GLU A 97 21.48 11.63 1.53
C GLU A 97 20.35 12.06 2.49
N GLY A 98 19.28 11.27 2.62
CA GLY A 98 18.13 11.58 3.47
C GLY A 98 17.13 12.57 2.87
N LYS A 99 17.27 12.91 1.58
CA LYS A 99 16.40 13.86 0.88
C LYS A 99 15.21 13.15 0.25
N VAL A 100 14.01 13.66 0.50
CA VAL A 100 12.78 13.20 -0.15
C VAL A 100 12.52 14.05 -1.39
N THR A 101 12.47 13.39 -2.55
CA THR A 101 12.01 14.06 -3.77
C THR A 101 10.52 14.32 -3.70
N GLN A 102 10.06 15.46 -4.18
CA GLN A 102 8.63 15.80 -4.23
C GLN A 102 7.96 15.32 -5.52
N SER A 103 8.66 14.51 -6.31
CA SER A 103 8.13 13.87 -7.50
C SER A 103 7.49 12.53 -7.14
N PHE A 104 6.19 12.52 -6.96
CA PHE A 104 5.41 11.35 -6.54
C PHE A 104 4.75 10.61 -7.72
N GLY A 105 5.41 10.58 -8.88
CA GLY A 105 4.99 9.77 -10.02
C GLY A 105 3.52 9.98 -10.42
N ASP A 106 2.76 8.90 -10.49
CA ASP A 106 1.37 8.93 -10.94
C ASP A 106 0.41 9.63 -9.97
N ILE A 107 0.80 9.81 -8.71
CA ILE A 107 0.02 10.55 -7.71
C ILE A 107 -0.11 12.03 -8.09
N ILE A 108 0.90 12.59 -8.77
CA ILE A 108 0.88 14.00 -9.21
C ILE A 108 0.02 14.19 -10.47
N LYS A 109 -0.21 13.14 -11.23
CA LYS A 109 -0.98 13.19 -12.48
C LYS A 109 -2.45 13.54 -12.22
N ALA A 110 -3.13 13.98 -13.26
CA ALA A 110 -4.57 14.20 -13.22
C ALA A 110 -5.29 12.95 -12.65
N ASN A 111 -6.18 13.17 -11.70
CA ASN A 111 -6.89 12.12 -10.97
C ASN A 111 -6.05 11.25 -9.99
N GLY A 112 -4.80 11.60 -9.70
CA GLY A 112 -4.00 10.88 -8.69
C GLY A 112 -4.67 10.83 -7.32
N HIS A 113 -5.30 11.92 -6.89
CA HIS A 113 -6.08 12.00 -5.66
C HIS A 113 -7.26 11.00 -5.63
N ARG A 114 -7.96 10.84 -6.76
CA ARG A 114 -9.08 9.88 -6.87
C ARG A 114 -8.58 8.45 -6.78
N ARG A 115 -7.44 8.14 -7.41
CA ARG A 115 -6.81 6.82 -7.34
C ARG A 115 -6.39 6.47 -5.92
N LEU A 116 -5.82 7.42 -5.17
CA LEU A 116 -5.49 7.24 -3.77
C LEU A 116 -6.73 6.98 -2.91
N ASN A 117 -7.79 7.76 -3.09
CA ASN A 117 -9.04 7.56 -2.37
C ASN A 117 -9.65 6.18 -2.68
N VAL A 118 -9.64 5.76 -3.95
CA VAL A 118 -10.06 4.41 -4.33
C VAL A 118 -9.23 3.37 -3.60
N LEU A 119 -7.90 3.49 -3.61
CA LEU A 119 -7.00 2.56 -2.94
C LEU A 119 -7.32 2.40 -1.45
N PHE A 120 -7.40 3.51 -0.72
CA PHE A 120 -7.65 3.48 0.72
C PHE A 120 -9.06 2.98 1.09
N THR A 121 -10.00 2.98 0.15
CA THR A 121 -11.36 2.45 0.35
C THR A 121 -11.54 0.99 -0.07
N ARG A 122 -10.48 0.31 -0.51
CA ARG A 122 -10.56 -1.11 -0.94
C ARG A 122 -10.50 -2.11 0.20
N ALA A 123 -10.21 -1.68 1.40
CA ALA A 123 -10.19 -2.55 2.59
C ALA A 123 -11.56 -2.60 3.26
N LYS A 124 -12.08 -3.80 3.48
CA LYS A 124 -13.32 -4.01 4.25
C LYS A 124 -13.09 -3.86 5.74
N HIS A 125 -11.90 -4.19 6.23
CA HIS A 125 -11.61 -4.23 7.66
C HIS A 125 -10.36 -3.43 8.06
N LYS A 126 -9.27 -3.50 7.28
CA LYS A 126 -7.99 -2.96 7.73
C LYS A 126 -7.11 -2.51 6.56
N VAL A 127 -6.51 -1.33 6.72
CA VAL A 127 -5.40 -0.85 5.89
C VAL A 127 -4.12 -0.92 6.71
N ILE A 128 -3.08 -1.55 6.13
CA ILE A 128 -1.72 -1.56 6.68
C ILE A 128 -0.85 -0.70 5.76
N LEU A 129 -0.39 0.42 6.26
CA LEU A 129 0.45 1.33 5.50
C LEU A 129 1.93 1.08 5.81
N VAL A 130 2.65 0.58 4.81
CA VAL A 130 4.11 0.38 4.87
C VAL A 130 4.76 1.56 4.18
N THR A 131 5.51 2.36 4.94
CA THR A 131 6.05 3.62 4.45
C THR A 131 7.42 3.94 5.03
N SER A 132 8.26 4.53 4.18
CA SER A 132 9.54 5.16 4.57
C SER A 132 9.38 6.68 4.73
N LEU A 133 8.17 7.21 4.51
CA LEU A 133 7.86 8.64 4.61
C LEU A 133 7.17 8.97 5.93
N ARG A 134 7.45 10.17 6.42
CA ARG A 134 6.62 10.86 7.41
C ARG A 134 5.78 11.93 6.73
N SER A 135 4.60 12.20 7.25
CA SER A 135 3.71 13.24 6.73
C SER A 135 4.40 14.60 6.58
N SER A 136 5.24 14.96 7.55
CA SER A 136 6.03 16.20 7.56
C SER A 136 7.04 16.33 6.41
N GLN A 137 7.41 15.24 5.76
CA GLN A 137 8.36 15.24 4.64
C GLN A 137 7.69 15.54 3.29
N ILE A 138 6.35 15.52 3.23
CA ILE A 138 5.59 15.91 2.05
C ILE A 138 5.29 17.41 2.15
N LYS A 139 5.89 18.19 1.25
CA LYS A 139 5.67 19.64 1.18
C LYS A 139 4.30 19.96 0.61
N GLU A 140 3.86 21.19 0.83
CA GLU A 140 2.68 21.72 0.15
C GLU A 140 2.85 21.63 -1.36
N SER A 141 1.82 21.16 -2.05
CA SER A 141 1.82 20.93 -3.48
C SER A 141 0.56 21.51 -4.11
N LYS A 142 0.69 21.95 -5.36
CA LYS A 142 -0.46 22.34 -6.19
C LYS A 142 -1.30 21.13 -6.62
N HIS A 143 -0.79 19.92 -6.42
CA HIS A 143 -1.45 18.65 -6.77
C HIS A 143 -2.13 18.07 -5.55
N ASP A 144 -3.38 17.67 -5.70
CA ASP A 144 -4.18 17.10 -4.60
C ASP A 144 -3.66 15.73 -4.12
N GLY A 145 -3.05 14.95 -5.02
CA GLY A 145 -2.55 13.61 -4.70
C GLY A 145 -1.54 13.58 -3.55
N PRO A 146 -0.44 14.35 -3.61
CA PRO A 146 0.52 14.44 -2.51
C PRO A 146 -0.11 14.93 -1.20
N GLN A 147 -1.07 15.84 -1.24
CA GLN A 147 -1.76 16.33 -0.06
C GLN A 147 -2.64 15.25 0.59
N ILE A 148 -3.30 14.44 -0.22
CA ILE A 148 -4.09 13.30 0.26
C ILE A 148 -3.17 12.25 0.87
N LEU A 149 -2.05 11.91 0.23
CA LEU A 149 -1.06 10.99 0.79
C LEU A 149 -0.56 11.50 2.15
N ARG A 150 -0.23 12.78 2.26
CA ARG A 150 0.18 13.42 3.52
C ARG A 150 -0.87 13.22 4.62
N LYS A 151 -2.14 13.46 4.31
CA LYS A 151 -3.25 13.27 5.28
C LYS A 151 -3.39 11.82 5.74
N TYR A 152 -3.25 10.85 4.85
CA TYR A 152 -3.28 9.44 5.22
C TYR A 152 -2.08 9.07 6.11
N LEU A 153 -0.90 9.62 5.84
CA LEU A 153 0.27 9.43 6.68
C LEU A 153 0.06 10.06 8.08
N GLU A 154 -0.47 11.27 8.14
CA GLU A 154 -0.82 11.94 9.41
C GLU A 154 -1.80 11.10 10.24
N TYR A 155 -2.81 10.55 9.58
CA TYR A 155 -3.77 9.66 10.23
C TYR A 155 -3.08 8.40 10.77
N ALA A 156 -2.26 7.73 9.96
CA ALA A 156 -1.55 6.52 10.38
C ALA A 156 -0.58 6.79 11.54
N GLU A 157 0.08 7.95 11.54
CA GLU A 157 1.01 8.37 12.60
C GLU A 157 0.29 8.66 13.93
N LYS A 158 -0.90 9.23 13.88
CA LYS A 158 -1.67 9.65 15.05
C LYS A 158 -2.62 8.59 15.58
N GLY A 159 -3.01 7.64 14.73
CA GLY A 159 -4.04 6.64 15.04
C GLY A 159 -5.45 7.24 15.22
N GLU A 160 -5.69 8.46 14.73
CA GLU A 160 -6.96 9.18 14.87
C GLU A 160 -7.66 9.38 13.53
N LEU A 161 -8.98 9.26 13.53
CA LEU A 161 -9.84 9.62 12.40
C LEU A 161 -9.76 11.12 12.13
N THR A 162 -9.28 11.51 10.97
CA THR A 162 -9.30 12.91 10.52
C THR A 162 -10.59 13.22 9.75
N ASP A 163 -10.89 14.49 9.53
CA ASP A 163 -12.11 14.99 8.85
C ASP A 163 -12.37 14.39 7.45
N LEU A 164 -11.43 13.64 6.90
CA LEU A 164 -11.59 12.92 5.63
C LEU A 164 -12.60 11.76 5.72
N GLU A 165 -12.60 11.01 6.82
CA GLU A 165 -13.55 9.90 6.99
C GLU A 165 -14.96 10.37 7.30
N ARG A 166 -15.11 11.52 7.95
CA ARG A 166 -16.42 12.13 8.20
C ARG A 166 -17.14 12.55 6.92
N ARG A 167 -16.41 12.86 5.84
CA ARG A 167 -17.00 13.24 4.54
C ARG A 167 -17.36 12.05 3.66
N THR A 168 -16.75 10.89 3.86
CA THR A 168 -17.01 9.67 3.08
C THR A 168 -18.11 8.79 3.69
N SER A 169 -18.37 8.90 4.99
CA SER A 169 -19.43 8.18 5.69
C SER A 169 -20.78 8.91 5.70
N GLY A 170 -20.86 10.06 5.08
CA GLY A 170 -22.08 10.91 5.00
C GLY A 170 -22.73 11.00 3.62
N SER A 171 -22.43 10.09 2.71
CA SER A 171 -23.06 10.02 1.37
C SER A 171 -23.53 8.64 1.02
#